data_61524cd6bdb38990b245988104c482cc
#
_entry.id   61524cd6bdb38990b245988104c482cc
#
_cell.length_a   1.000
_cell.length_b   1.000
_cell.length_c   1.000
_cell.angle_alpha   90.00
_cell.angle_beta   90.00
_cell.angle_gamma   90.00
#
_symmetry.space_group_name_H-M   'P 1'
#
loop_
_entity.id
_entity.type
_entity.pdbx_description
1 polymer ?
#
loop_
_entity_poly.entity_id
_entity_poly.type
_entity_poly.pdbx_seq_one_letter_code
_entity_poly.pdbx_strand_id
1 'polypeptide(L)'
;MKKYAISSLVTFLFLLSVVPIIAGTLDEVKKRGSLVCGVSTGLPGFSATDEKGNWKGLDVDGCRAIAAAVFGDAKKVKYVPLNAKERFTALQSGEIDVLVRGTTWTKHRDTALGLNFAGVNYYDGQGFMVSKKLGVKSAQELDGAIFCIHAGTTTELNLADYFAKNNMKYEA
;
A
#
# COMPACT_ATOMS: atom_id res chain seq x y z
N MET A 1 32.42 42.82 32.66
CA MET A 1 32.49 42.16 31.33
C MET A 1 32.68 40.65 31.36
N LYS A 2 33.43 40.05 32.31
CA LYS A 2 33.66 38.57 32.36
C LYS A 2 32.40 37.74 32.72
N LYS A 3 31.43 38.27 33.47
CA LYS A 3 30.23 37.53 33.91
C LYS A 3 29.19 37.29 32.77
N TYR A 4 29.13 38.14 31.78
CA TYR A 4 28.19 38.00 30.64
C TYR A 4 28.69 37.03 29.58
N ALA A 5 30.03 36.84 29.46
CA ALA A 5 30.63 35.92 28.51
C ALA A 5 30.35 34.44 28.89
N ILE A 6 30.33 34.10 30.17
CA ILE A 6 30.07 32.76 30.67
C ILE A 6 28.57 32.42 30.51
N SER A 7 27.69 33.35 30.78
CA SER A 7 26.24 33.14 30.61
C SER A 7 25.85 32.91 29.13
N SER A 8 26.48 33.64 28.21
CA SER A 8 26.23 33.48 26.74
C SER A 8 26.76 32.13 26.21
N LEU A 9 27.87 31.64 26.77
CA LEU A 9 28.44 30.36 26.36
C LEU A 9 27.59 29.16 26.81
N VAL A 10 27.02 29.23 28.03
CA VAL A 10 26.13 28.18 28.56
C VAL A 10 24.82 28.12 27.79
N THR A 11 24.26 29.28 27.41
CA THR A 11 23.01 29.33 26.59
C THR A 11 23.23 28.79 25.18
N PHE A 12 24.41 29.01 24.59
CA PHE A 12 24.75 28.50 23.26
C PHE A 12 24.99 26.97 23.27
N LEU A 13 25.53 26.44 24.37
CA LEU A 13 25.76 24.99 24.51
C LEU A 13 24.44 24.21 24.69
N PHE A 14 23.39 24.83 25.24
CA PHE A 14 22.09 24.17 25.43
C PHE A 14 21.24 24.13 24.16
N LEU A 15 21.49 24.98 23.17
CA LEU A 15 20.82 24.99 21.87
C LEU A 15 21.34 23.94 20.88
N LEU A 16 22.47 23.28 21.18
CA LEU A 16 23.11 22.27 20.33
C LEU A 16 22.66 20.84 20.60
N SER A 17 21.74 20.59 21.51
CA SER A 17 21.50 19.24 22.03
C SER A 17 20.15 18.59 21.66
N VAL A 18 19.39 19.08 20.70
CA VAL A 18 18.17 18.38 20.27
C VAL A 18 18.09 18.32 18.74
N VAL A 19 18.92 17.49 18.16
CA VAL A 19 18.58 16.95 16.84
C VAL A 19 17.72 15.72 17.11
N PRO A 20 16.42 15.73 16.78
CA PRO A 20 15.62 14.51 16.84
C PRO A 20 16.26 13.53 15.83
N ILE A 21 16.87 12.47 16.33
CA ILE A 21 17.21 11.32 15.48
C ILE A 21 15.86 10.72 15.10
N ILE A 22 15.37 11.07 13.92
CA ILE A 22 14.24 10.38 13.32
C ILE A 22 14.76 9.00 12.94
N ALA A 23 14.51 8.01 13.80
CA ALA A 23 14.78 6.62 13.47
C ALA A 23 14.04 6.28 12.18
N GLY A 24 14.75 5.72 11.19
CA GLY A 24 14.12 5.28 9.96
C GLY A 24 13.18 4.09 10.22
N THR A 25 12.20 3.88 9.35
CA THR A 25 11.26 2.75 9.46
C THR A 25 11.98 1.42 9.69
N LEU A 26 13.11 1.19 9.03
CA LEU A 26 13.90 -0.04 9.19
C LEU A 26 14.46 -0.20 10.62
N ASP A 27 14.86 0.88 11.26
CA ASP A 27 15.39 0.83 12.63
C ASP A 27 14.27 0.48 13.63
N GLU A 28 13.08 1.05 13.44
CA GLU A 28 11.90 0.72 14.24
C GLU A 28 11.45 -0.74 14.02
N VAL A 29 11.47 -1.23 12.78
CA VAL A 29 11.19 -2.63 12.44
C VAL A 29 12.18 -3.57 13.14
N LYS A 30 13.49 -3.27 13.07
CA LYS A 30 14.54 -4.06 13.74
C LYS A 30 14.39 -4.05 15.26
N LYS A 31 14.11 -2.89 15.85
CA LYS A 31 13.89 -2.73 17.29
C LYS A 31 12.68 -3.51 17.79
N ARG A 32 11.60 -3.50 17.02
CA ARG A 32 10.37 -4.27 17.30
C ARG A 32 10.57 -5.78 17.11
N GLY A 33 11.52 -6.20 16.29
CA GLY A 33 11.84 -7.61 16.03
C GLY A 33 10.87 -8.33 15.09
N SER A 34 9.95 -7.62 14.43
CA SER A 34 9.00 -8.15 13.47
C SER A 34 8.58 -7.11 12.44
N LEU A 35 8.26 -7.57 11.22
CA LEU A 35 7.69 -6.77 10.14
C LEU A 35 6.16 -6.72 10.28
N VAL A 36 5.54 -5.55 10.12
CA VAL A 36 4.08 -5.41 9.98
C VAL A 36 3.76 -5.17 8.51
N CYS A 37 3.12 -6.15 7.88
CA CYS A 37 2.88 -6.17 6.45
C CYS A 37 1.38 -6.08 6.13
N GLY A 38 0.98 -5.04 5.39
CA GLY A 38 -0.37 -4.88 4.87
C GLY A 38 -0.62 -5.80 3.68
N VAL A 39 -1.69 -6.58 3.74
CA VAL A 39 -2.10 -7.54 2.72
C VAL A 39 -3.58 -7.33 2.34
N SER A 40 -4.08 -8.01 1.30
CA SER A 40 -5.50 -7.95 0.95
C SER A 40 -6.37 -8.67 1.99
N THR A 41 -7.63 -8.29 2.08
CA THR A 41 -8.63 -8.89 2.98
C THR A 41 -9.05 -10.31 2.61
N GLY A 42 -8.58 -10.84 1.48
CA GLY A 42 -8.85 -12.19 0.99
C GLY A 42 -8.90 -12.25 -0.53
N LEU A 43 -7.74 -12.44 -1.17
CA LEU A 43 -7.62 -12.64 -2.61
C LEU A 43 -6.90 -13.97 -2.84
N PRO A 44 -7.61 -15.03 -3.28
CA PRO A 44 -7.01 -16.34 -3.53
C PRO A 44 -5.82 -16.25 -4.49
N GLY A 45 -4.73 -16.97 -4.16
CA GLY A 45 -3.46 -16.92 -4.90
C GLY A 45 -2.53 -15.77 -4.52
N PHE A 46 -3.03 -14.67 -3.98
CA PHE A 46 -2.24 -13.49 -3.57
C PHE A 46 -2.13 -13.36 -2.05
N SER A 47 -3.25 -13.15 -1.37
CA SER A 47 -3.29 -13.12 0.09
C SER A 47 -4.65 -13.62 0.58
N ALA A 48 -4.67 -14.82 1.12
CA ALA A 48 -5.85 -15.44 1.71
C ALA A 48 -5.42 -16.37 2.84
N THR A 49 -6.33 -16.63 3.78
CA THR A 49 -6.12 -17.63 4.82
C THR A 49 -6.63 -19.00 4.36
N ASP A 50 -5.95 -20.06 4.79
CA ASP A 50 -6.47 -21.42 4.68
C ASP A 50 -7.50 -21.71 5.79
N GLU A 51 -8.07 -22.92 5.79
CA GLU A 51 -9.05 -23.36 6.78
C GLU A 51 -8.53 -23.35 8.23
N LYS A 52 -7.20 -23.34 8.40
CA LYS A 52 -6.54 -23.26 9.70
C LYS A 52 -6.17 -21.82 10.09
N GLY A 53 -6.52 -20.84 9.26
CA GLY A 53 -6.20 -19.43 9.47
C GLY A 53 -4.77 -19.04 9.07
N ASN A 54 -4.00 -19.91 8.41
CA ASN A 54 -2.66 -19.56 7.96
C ASN A 54 -2.72 -18.76 6.67
N TRP A 55 -2.01 -17.64 6.65
CA TRP A 55 -1.85 -16.81 5.47
C TRP A 55 -1.02 -17.48 4.38
N LYS A 56 -1.45 -17.36 3.11
CA LYS A 56 -0.74 -17.89 1.93
C LYS A 56 -1.03 -17.09 0.66
N GLY A 57 -0.11 -17.17 -0.30
CA GLY A 57 -0.18 -16.54 -1.61
C GLY A 57 1.00 -15.62 -1.88
N LEU A 58 1.07 -15.11 -3.11
CA LEU A 58 2.19 -14.32 -3.64
C LEU A 58 2.52 -13.09 -2.77
N ASP A 59 1.52 -12.33 -2.35
CA ASP A 59 1.69 -11.14 -1.49
C ASP A 59 2.25 -11.54 -0.12
N VAL A 60 1.73 -12.63 0.44
CA VAL A 60 2.17 -13.18 1.73
C VAL A 60 3.63 -13.62 1.67
N ASP A 61 4.02 -14.27 0.57
CA ASP A 61 5.40 -14.72 0.36
C ASP A 61 6.33 -13.52 0.13
N GLY A 62 5.86 -12.45 -0.50
CA GLY A 62 6.56 -11.18 -0.57
C GLY A 62 6.85 -10.59 0.83
N CYS A 63 5.86 -10.57 1.72
CA CYS A 63 6.07 -10.15 3.12
C CYS A 63 7.09 -11.03 3.84
N ARG A 64 7.03 -12.36 3.65
CA ARG A 64 7.99 -13.32 4.22
C ARG A 64 9.41 -13.11 3.71
N ALA A 65 9.55 -12.83 2.42
CA ALA A 65 10.86 -12.54 1.82
C ALA A 65 11.49 -11.28 2.44
N ILE A 66 10.71 -10.22 2.65
CA ILE A 66 11.18 -9.01 3.33
C ILE A 66 11.58 -9.32 4.78
N ALA A 67 10.75 -10.06 5.53
CA ALA A 67 11.08 -10.46 6.90
C ALA A 67 12.35 -11.31 6.96
N ALA A 68 12.53 -12.26 6.03
CA ALA A 68 13.74 -13.06 5.93
C ALA A 68 14.97 -12.19 5.63
N ALA A 69 14.86 -11.20 4.76
CA ALA A 69 15.97 -10.30 4.44
C ALA A 69 16.37 -9.42 5.64
N VAL A 70 15.40 -8.96 6.44
CA VAL A 70 15.67 -8.07 7.59
C VAL A 70 16.14 -8.83 8.82
N PHE A 71 15.59 -10.03 9.07
CA PHE A 71 15.76 -10.75 10.33
C PHE A 71 16.45 -12.12 10.17
N GLY A 72 16.69 -12.60 8.94
CA GLY A 72 17.10 -14.00 8.71
C GLY A 72 15.99 -15.01 9.00
N ASP A 73 14.75 -14.57 9.21
CA ASP A 73 13.61 -15.42 9.59
C ASP A 73 12.31 -14.94 8.93
N ALA A 74 11.80 -15.72 8.00
CA ALA A 74 10.54 -15.46 7.27
C ALA A 74 9.29 -15.47 8.16
N LYS A 75 9.38 -15.98 9.39
CA LYS A 75 8.25 -16.02 10.34
C LYS A 75 8.09 -14.73 11.14
N LYS A 76 9.08 -13.85 11.11
CA LYS A 76 9.04 -12.56 11.82
C LYS A 76 8.20 -11.52 11.08
N VAL A 77 6.97 -11.87 10.75
CA VAL A 77 6.00 -11.03 10.05
C VAL A 77 4.61 -11.13 10.68
N LYS A 78 3.98 -9.96 10.86
CA LYS A 78 2.57 -9.82 11.23
C LYS A 78 1.80 -9.31 10.02
N TYR A 79 0.70 -9.96 9.66
CA TYR A 79 -0.16 -9.56 8.56
C TYR A 79 -1.30 -8.69 9.05
N VAL A 80 -1.56 -7.59 8.33
CA VAL A 80 -2.69 -6.70 8.55
C VAL A 80 -3.55 -6.70 7.29
N PRO A 81 -4.75 -7.30 7.32
CA PRO A 81 -5.65 -7.28 6.18
C PRO A 81 -6.26 -5.89 6.03
N LEU A 82 -6.11 -5.29 4.85
CA LEU A 82 -6.58 -3.94 4.53
C LEU A 82 -7.39 -3.95 3.24
N ASN A 83 -8.47 -3.19 3.20
CA ASN A 83 -9.21 -2.95 1.97
C ASN A 83 -8.53 -1.88 1.08
N ALA A 84 -9.13 -1.58 -0.07
CA ALA A 84 -8.52 -0.66 -1.03
C ALA A 84 -8.50 0.80 -0.55
N LYS A 85 -9.43 1.22 0.30
CA LYS A 85 -9.52 2.59 0.82
C LYS A 85 -8.53 2.85 1.96
N GLU A 86 -8.33 1.87 2.84
CA GLU A 86 -7.55 2.00 4.07
C GLU A 86 -6.04 1.87 3.87
N ARG A 87 -5.61 1.09 2.87
CA ARG A 87 -4.22 0.63 2.70
C ARG A 87 -3.17 1.75 2.68
N PHE A 88 -3.48 2.89 2.05
CA PHE A 88 -2.51 3.99 1.96
C PHE A 88 -2.43 4.77 3.26
N THR A 89 -3.57 5.01 3.91
CA THR A 89 -3.60 5.67 5.22
C THR A 89 -2.88 4.84 6.27
N ALA A 90 -3.07 3.51 6.28
CA ALA A 90 -2.37 2.60 7.19
C ALA A 90 -0.83 2.65 6.98
N LEU A 91 -0.37 2.74 5.73
CA LEU A 91 1.06 2.89 5.44
C LEU A 91 1.60 4.26 5.86
N GLN A 92 0.86 5.33 5.55
CA GLN A 92 1.26 6.71 5.89
C GLN A 92 1.28 6.97 7.38
N SER A 93 0.37 6.36 8.15
CA SER A 93 0.31 6.47 9.62
C SER A 93 1.34 5.61 10.35
N GLY A 94 2.03 4.69 9.65
CA GLY A 94 2.94 3.74 10.26
C GLY A 94 2.24 2.58 10.98
N GLU A 95 0.94 2.35 10.76
CA GLU A 95 0.23 1.16 11.21
C GLU A 95 0.82 -0.10 10.59
N ILE A 96 1.29 0.00 9.35
CA ILE A 96 2.06 -1.02 8.65
C ILE A 96 3.39 -0.44 8.16
N ASP A 97 4.42 -1.28 8.08
CA ASP A 97 5.75 -0.88 7.60
C ASP A 97 5.85 -0.98 6.07
N VAL A 98 5.20 -1.97 5.51
CA VAL A 98 5.17 -2.25 4.07
C VAL A 98 3.77 -2.67 3.64
N LEU A 99 3.43 -2.36 2.41
CA LEU A 99 2.19 -2.78 1.79
C LEU A 99 2.51 -3.71 0.62
N VAL A 100 2.14 -4.99 0.75
CA VAL A 100 2.32 -6.01 -0.29
C VAL A 100 0.94 -6.58 -0.64
N ARG A 101 0.34 -6.01 -1.68
CA ARG A 101 -0.98 -6.41 -2.18
C ARG A 101 -1.21 -5.82 -3.56
N GLY A 102 -2.34 -6.21 -4.23
CA GLY A 102 -2.77 -5.61 -5.50
C GLY A 102 -2.86 -4.08 -5.42
N THR A 103 -1.75 -3.41 -5.74
CA THR A 103 -1.60 -1.95 -5.70
C THR A 103 -0.86 -1.49 -6.93
N THR A 104 -1.59 -0.96 -7.89
CA THR A 104 -1.02 -0.48 -9.16
C THR A 104 -0.03 0.67 -8.90
N TRP A 105 1.18 0.57 -9.45
CA TRP A 105 2.14 1.66 -9.48
C TRP A 105 1.66 2.74 -10.45
N THR A 106 1.32 3.89 -9.95
CA THR A 106 0.94 5.05 -10.75
C THR A 106 1.77 6.26 -10.36
N LYS A 107 1.99 7.18 -11.30
CA LYS A 107 2.69 8.43 -11.01
C LYS A 107 2.08 9.17 -9.81
N HIS A 108 0.75 9.27 -9.76
CA HIS A 108 0.06 9.94 -8.65
C HIS A 108 0.37 9.31 -7.30
N ARG A 109 0.32 7.98 -7.20
CA ARG A 109 0.62 7.27 -5.94
C ARG A 109 2.07 7.42 -5.52
N ASP A 110 2.98 7.41 -6.47
CA ASP A 110 4.41 7.52 -6.24
C ASP A 110 4.83 8.94 -5.84
N THR A 111 4.24 9.97 -6.47
CA THR A 111 4.68 11.35 -6.28
C THR A 111 3.81 12.16 -5.33
N ALA A 112 2.48 11.97 -5.33
CA ALA A 112 1.55 12.81 -4.59
C ALA A 112 1.16 12.26 -3.21
N LEU A 113 1.28 10.93 -2.99
CA LEU A 113 0.92 10.31 -1.72
C LEU A 113 2.12 10.13 -0.77
N GLY A 114 3.33 10.55 -1.16
CA GLY A 114 4.54 10.37 -0.36
C GLY A 114 4.91 8.90 -0.13
N LEU A 115 4.54 8.01 -1.07
CA LEU A 115 4.81 6.59 -1.03
C LEU A 115 5.97 6.25 -1.95
N ASN A 116 6.73 5.23 -1.60
CA ASN A 116 7.80 4.69 -2.44
C ASN A 116 7.44 3.28 -2.90
N PHE A 117 7.43 3.06 -4.21
CA PHE A 117 7.30 1.71 -4.76
C PHE A 117 8.68 1.05 -4.84
N ALA A 118 8.84 -0.07 -4.14
CA ALA A 118 10.11 -0.80 -4.11
C ALA A 118 10.27 -1.76 -5.31
N GLY A 119 9.17 -2.17 -5.93
CA GLY A 119 9.19 -3.07 -7.07
C GLY A 119 7.81 -3.54 -7.50
N VAL A 120 7.77 -4.23 -8.65
CA VAL A 120 6.59 -4.89 -9.20
C VAL A 120 6.74 -6.39 -9.03
N ASN A 121 5.81 -7.02 -8.32
CA ASN A 121 5.79 -8.46 -8.09
C ASN A 121 4.84 -9.22 -9.03
N TYR A 122 3.94 -8.50 -9.69
CA TYR A 122 2.96 -9.09 -10.62
C TYR A 122 2.53 -8.08 -11.67
N TYR A 123 2.42 -8.50 -12.92
CA TYR A 123 1.84 -7.71 -14.01
C TYR A 123 0.44 -8.22 -14.32
N ASP A 124 -0.55 -7.34 -14.23
CA ASP A 124 -1.93 -7.65 -14.53
C ASP A 124 -2.53 -6.65 -15.54
N GLY A 125 -3.83 -6.74 -15.77
CA GLY A 125 -4.58 -5.81 -16.61
C GLY A 125 -6.01 -5.66 -16.10
N GLN A 126 -6.71 -4.69 -16.68
CA GLN A 126 -8.13 -4.44 -16.41
C GLN A 126 -8.98 -4.84 -17.61
N GLY A 127 -10.10 -5.47 -17.33
CA GLY A 127 -11.09 -5.84 -18.33
C GLY A 127 -12.51 -5.84 -17.75
N PHE A 128 -13.48 -6.08 -18.61
CA PHE A 128 -14.90 -6.21 -18.25
C PHE A 128 -15.26 -7.69 -18.16
N MET A 129 -15.80 -8.10 -17.02
CA MET A 129 -16.37 -9.43 -16.85
C MET A 129 -17.88 -9.34 -16.94
N VAL A 130 -18.46 -10.00 -17.94
CA VAL A 130 -19.89 -9.99 -18.23
C VAL A 130 -20.44 -11.40 -18.31
N SER A 131 -21.74 -11.56 -18.05
CA SER A 131 -22.40 -12.85 -18.27
C SER A 131 -22.39 -13.20 -19.76
N LYS A 132 -22.03 -14.43 -20.11
CA LYS A 132 -22.09 -14.95 -21.49
C LYS A 132 -23.50 -14.83 -22.09
N LYS A 133 -24.55 -14.86 -21.25
CA LYS A 133 -25.95 -14.74 -21.69
C LYS A 133 -26.28 -13.38 -22.29
N LEU A 134 -25.52 -12.32 -21.95
CA LEU A 134 -25.71 -10.98 -22.51
C LEU A 134 -25.24 -10.88 -23.97
N GLY A 135 -24.45 -11.83 -24.46
CA GLY A 135 -23.98 -11.83 -25.84
C GLY A 135 -23.05 -10.68 -26.22
N VAL A 136 -22.63 -9.85 -25.24
CA VAL A 136 -21.72 -8.69 -25.40
C VAL A 136 -20.37 -9.15 -25.93
N LYS A 137 -19.88 -8.49 -26.98
CA LYS A 137 -18.61 -8.80 -27.65
C LYS A 137 -17.58 -7.70 -27.53
N SER A 138 -18.01 -6.49 -27.20
CA SER A 138 -17.12 -5.36 -27.01
C SER A 138 -17.55 -4.50 -25.82
N ALA A 139 -16.59 -3.78 -25.23
CA ALA A 139 -16.87 -2.85 -24.14
C ALA A 139 -17.77 -1.68 -24.54
N GLN A 140 -17.83 -1.35 -25.83
CA GLN A 140 -18.70 -0.29 -26.35
C GLN A 140 -20.19 -0.63 -26.27
N GLU A 141 -20.53 -1.93 -26.20
CA GLU A 141 -21.90 -2.41 -26.04
C GLU A 141 -22.40 -2.33 -24.58
N LEU A 142 -21.58 -1.81 -23.67
CA LEU A 142 -21.88 -1.68 -22.25
C LEU A 142 -22.40 -0.28 -21.86
N ASP A 143 -22.84 0.53 -22.84
CA ASP A 143 -23.45 1.83 -22.56
C ASP A 143 -24.70 1.67 -21.69
N GLY A 144 -24.82 2.45 -20.62
CA GLY A 144 -25.88 2.36 -19.62
C GLY A 144 -25.81 1.18 -18.65
N ALA A 145 -24.74 0.39 -18.66
CA ALA A 145 -24.60 -0.77 -17.80
C ALA A 145 -24.30 -0.38 -16.34
N ILE A 146 -24.66 -1.29 -15.41
CA ILE A 146 -24.35 -1.20 -13.99
C ILE A 146 -23.11 -2.05 -13.69
N PHE A 147 -22.10 -1.47 -13.02
CA PHE A 147 -20.84 -2.13 -12.67
C PHE A 147 -20.67 -2.31 -11.18
N CYS A 148 -20.23 -3.50 -10.77
CA CYS A 148 -19.71 -3.72 -9.43
C CYS A 148 -18.20 -3.42 -9.43
N ILE A 149 -17.77 -2.48 -8.60
CA ILE A 149 -16.40 -1.96 -8.59
C ILE A 149 -15.90 -1.72 -7.18
N HIS A 150 -14.60 -1.86 -6.96
CA HIS A 150 -13.98 -1.51 -5.68
C HIS A 150 -13.60 -0.04 -5.66
N ALA A 151 -14.19 0.73 -4.77
CA ALA A 151 -13.83 2.13 -4.56
C ALA A 151 -12.36 2.28 -4.06
N GLY A 152 -11.70 3.38 -4.45
CA GLY A 152 -10.31 3.67 -4.12
C GLY A 152 -9.29 2.87 -4.96
N THR A 153 -9.71 2.37 -6.11
CA THR A 153 -8.86 1.61 -7.03
C THR A 153 -8.61 2.37 -8.34
N THR A 154 -7.56 1.97 -9.07
CA THR A 154 -7.34 2.43 -10.44
C THR A 154 -8.42 1.92 -11.38
N THR A 155 -9.05 0.79 -11.05
CA THR A 155 -10.15 0.21 -11.81
C THR A 155 -11.36 1.13 -11.85
N GLU A 156 -11.69 1.79 -10.73
CA GLU A 156 -12.75 2.80 -10.64
C GLU A 156 -12.46 4.00 -11.55
N LEU A 157 -11.23 4.54 -11.44
CA LEU A 157 -10.82 5.69 -12.25
C LEU A 157 -10.80 5.37 -13.75
N ASN A 158 -10.20 4.23 -14.12
CA ASN A 158 -10.12 3.82 -15.51
C ASN A 158 -11.51 3.51 -16.12
N LEU A 159 -12.46 3.02 -15.31
CA LEU A 159 -13.84 2.86 -15.76
C LEU A 159 -14.45 4.21 -16.13
N ALA A 160 -14.34 5.19 -15.22
CA ALA A 160 -14.85 6.54 -15.45
C ALA A 160 -14.24 7.18 -16.70
N ASP A 161 -12.91 7.10 -16.83
CA ASP A 161 -12.17 7.65 -17.97
C ASP A 161 -12.59 6.97 -19.29
N TYR A 162 -12.73 5.65 -19.29
CA TYR A 162 -13.13 4.89 -20.49
C TYR A 162 -14.52 5.29 -20.96
N PHE A 163 -15.49 5.36 -20.06
CA PHE A 163 -16.87 5.71 -20.41
C PHE A 163 -17.00 7.17 -20.86
N ALA A 164 -16.35 8.10 -20.16
CA ALA A 164 -16.30 9.50 -20.55
C ALA A 164 -15.69 9.71 -21.94
N LYS A 165 -14.54 9.04 -22.21
CA LYS A 165 -13.84 9.13 -23.50
C LYS A 165 -14.68 8.59 -24.67
N ASN A 166 -15.53 7.61 -24.43
CA ASN A 166 -16.39 7.02 -25.46
C ASN A 166 -17.81 7.61 -25.48
N ASN A 167 -18.07 8.68 -24.72
CA ASN A 167 -19.40 9.31 -24.58
C ASN A 167 -20.48 8.32 -24.10
N MET A 168 -20.12 7.37 -23.27
CA MET A 168 -20.98 6.33 -22.70
C MET A 168 -21.38 6.67 -21.27
N LYS A 169 -22.50 6.14 -20.82
CA LYS A 169 -23.01 6.25 -19.44
C LYS A 169 -22.88 4.93 -18.69
N TYR A 170 -22.75 4.99 -17.38
CA TYR A 170 -22.78 3.81 -16.50
C TYR A 170 -23.26 4.19 -15.10
N GLU A 171 -23.61 3.17 -14.30
CA GLU A 171 -23.83 3.25 -12.87
C GLU A 171 -22.82 2.34 -12.15
N ALA A 172 -22.38 2.69 -10.89
CA ALA A 172 -21.40 1.95 -10.11
C ALA A 172 -21.83 1.82 -8.64
#